data_7c8430f0ef712de4e71cf453f15bccfe
#
_entry.id   7c8430f0ef712de4e71cf453f15bccfe
#
_cell.length_a   1.000
_cell.length_b   1.000
_cell.length_c   1.000
_cell.angle_alpha   90.00
_cell.angle_beta   90.00
_cell.angle_gamma   90.00
#
_symmetry.space_group_name_H-M   'P 1'
#
loop_
_entity.id
_entity.type
_entity.pdbx_description
1 polymer ?
#
loop_
_entity_poly.entity_id
_entity_poly.type
_entity_poly.pdbx_seq_one_letter_code
_entity_poly.pdbx_strand_id
1 'polypeptide(L)'
;MDEIKVGNIFAAVFEKSVLDPLLAILDRGSVKFWGTEGTMKYVKVKGYSGKSVVTSFDFDGRVKSLDRAIFARILADRTKKSHVLGLEELARFTPGVKSGRNLESTPGVSSVPFDLVIVGLYAPDKKNFPESMDIGGQALIRAAIKNYKNVALAFDAESIKELVEHLNANQGRTLLNFRKNQAQGAAKFIAKRTAMEAEFFS
;
A
#
# COMPACT_ATOMS: atom_id res chain seq x y z
N MET A 1 -4.02 -19.18 -2.87
CA MET A 1 -3.83 -19.05 -1.39
C MET A 1 -5.13 -18.54 -0.79
N ASP A 2 -5.81 -19.38 -0.01
CA ASP A 2 -7.16 -19.04 0.46
C ASP A 2 -7.13 -18.06 1.63
N GLU A 3 -6.13 -18.16 2.50
CA GLU A 3 -5.93 -17.30 3.67
C GLU A 3 -4.57 -16.61 3.64
N ILE A 4 -4.52 -15.35 4.08
CA ILE A 4 -3.29 -14.58 4.27
C ILE A 4 -3.31 -13.97 5.66
N LYS A 5 -2.32 -14.32 6.49
CA LYS A 5 -2.07 -13.63 7.77
C LYS A 5 -1.50 -12.25 7.48
N VAL A 6 -2.12 -11.21 8.04
CA VAL A 6 -1.63 -9.84 7.86
C VAL A 6 -0.44 -9.58 8.77
N GLY A 7 0.70 -9.26 8.17
CA GLY A 7 1.95 -8.94 8.87
C GLY A 7 2.72 -7.79 8.20
N ASN A 8 2.72 -7.73 6.87
CA ASN A 8 3.44 -6.72 6.10
C ASN A 8 2.45 -5.78 5.42
N ILE A 9 2.35 -4.54 5.88
CA ILE A 9 1.31 -3.59 5.48
C ILE A 9 1.95 -2.42 4.75
N PHE A 10 1.49 -2.14 3.53
CA PHE A 10 1.76 -0.86 2.88
C PHE A 10 0.61 0.10 3.17
N ALA A 11 0.93 1.32 3.63
CA ALA A 11 -0.07 2.34 3.90
C ALA A 11 0.34 3.71 3.35
N ALA A 12 -0.53 4.30 2.53
CA ALA A 12 -0.41 5.64 1.99
C ALA A 12 -1.78 6.31 2.06
N VAL A 13 -2.06 7.03 3.14
CA VAL A 13 -3.36 7.66 3.37
C VAL A 13 -3.21 9.16 3.52
N PHE A 14 -4.14 9.92 2.95
CA PHE A 14 -4.21 11.37 3.10
C PHE A 14 -4.68 11.70 4.53
N GLU A 15 -5.86 11.24 4.92
CA GLU A 15 -6.38 11.37 6.28
C GLU A 15 -5.89 10.19 7.15
N LYS A 16 -5.06 10.47 8.17
CA LYS A 16 -4.37 9.43 8.94
C LYS A 16 -5.26 8.76 9.97
N SER A 17 -6.24 9.48 10.51
CA SER A 17 -7.16 8.97 11.54
C SER A 17 -8.02 7.80 11.04
N VAL A 18 -8.19 7.65 9.73
CA VAL A 18 -8.88 6.49 9.15
C VAL A 18 -8.22 5.15 9.51
N LEU A 19 -6.93 5.17 9.90
CA LEU A 19 -6.22 3.98 10.34
C LEU A 19 -6.51 3.58 11.78
N ASP A 20 -7.06 4.46 12.62
CA ASP A 20 -7.22 4.22 14.06
C ASP A 20 -8.01 2.94 14.39
N PRO A 21 -9.14 2.62 13.73
CA PRO A 21 -9.86 1.39 14.00
C PRO A 21 -9.03 0.14 13.70
N LEU A 22 -8.22 0.16 12.63
CA LEU A 22 -7.34 -0.94 12.28
C LEU A 22 -6.17 -1.06 13.26
N LEU A 23 -5.54 0.07 13.62
CA LEU A 23 -4.45 0.10 14.59
C LEU A 23 -4.87 -0.38 15.97
N ALA A 24 -6.14 -0.22 16.35
CA ALA A 24 -6.67 -0.68 17.63
C ALA A 24 -6.70 -2.21 17.78
N ILE A 25 -6.77 -2.95 16.67
CA ILE A 25 -6.92 -4.42 16.65
C ILE A 25 -5.65 -5.17 16.27
N LEU A 26 -4.68 -4.51 15.63
CA LEU A 26 -3.46 -5.15 15.19
C LEU A 26 -2.48 -5.37 16.36
N ASP A 27 -1.81 -6.51 16.38
CA ASP A 27 -0.71 -6.75 17.31
C ASP A 27 0.58 -6.03 16.85
N ARG A 28 1.07 -5.11 17.68
CA ARG A 28 2.25 -4.30 17.41
C ARG A 28 3.52 -5.11 17.17
N GLY A 29 3.64 -6.26 17.80
CA GLY A 29 4.80 -7.16 17.68
C GLY A 29 4.84 -7.95 16.38
N SER A 30 3.67 -8.19 15.78
CA SER A 30 3.53 -9.08 14.62
C SER A 30 3.40 -8.35 13.28
N VAL A 31 3.14 -7.03 13.27
CA VAL A 31 2.95 -6.27 12.04
C VAL A 31 4.07 -5.26 11.80
N LYS A 32 4.37 -5.04 10.51
CA LYS A 32 5.33 -4.03 10.04
C LYS A 32 4.67 -3.17 8.98
N PHE A 33 4.84 -1.86 9.09
CA PHE A 33 4.32 -0.91 8.15
C PHE A 33 5.40 -0.37 7.21
N TRP A 34 5.02 -0.13 5.97
CA TRP A 34 5.74 0.65 4.97
C TRP A 34 4.79 1.67 4.36
N GLY A 35 5.30 2.82 3.94
CA GLY A 35 4.43 3.80 3.30
C GLY A 35 5.04 5.19 3.21
N THR A 36 4.20 6.17 2.92
CA THR A 36 4.62 7.58 2.84
C THR A 36 5.07 8.10 4.19
N GLU A 37 5.96 9.10 4.19
CA GLU A 37 6.56 9.64 5.41
C GLU A 37 5.51 10.09 6.44
N GLY A 38 4.50 10.85 6.00
CA GLY A 38 3.45 11.35 6.90
C GLY A 38 2.63 10.21 7.53
N THR A 39 2.31 9.16 6.75
CA THR A 39 1.62 7.97 7.28
C THR A 39 2.52 7.22 8.27
N MET A 40 3.81 7.08 7.96
CA MET A 40 4.74 6.38 8.85
C MET A 40 5.02 7.13 10.14
N LYS A 41 5.07 8.46 10.12
CA LYS A 41 5.11 9.26 11.36
C LYS A 41 3.90 8.98 12.24
N TYR A 42 2.70 8.92 11.65
CA TYR A 42 1.47 8.64 12.38
C TYR A 42 1.46 7.25 13.04
N VAL A 43 1.78 6.19 12.28
CA VAL A 43 1.77 4.82 12.82
C VAL A 43 2.84 4.62 13.89
N LYS A 44 4.00 5.30 13.80
CA LYS A 44 5.04 5.26 14.83
C LYS A 44 4.59 5.90 16.15
N VAL A 45 3.87 7.03 16.10
CA VAL A 45 3.28 7.67 17.29
C VAL A 45 2.29 6.73 17.98
N LYS A 46 1.58 5.89 17.20
CA LYS A 46 0.68 4.85 17.75
C LYS A 46 1.42 3.58 18.22
N GLY A 47 2.76 3.58 18.24
CA GLY A 47 3.60 2.49 18.76
C GLY A 47 3.89 1.36 17.79
N TYR A 48 3.68 1.55 16.50
CA TYR A 48 3.96 0.54 15.47
C TYR A 48 5.32 0.72 14.80
N SER A 49 5.93 -0.39 14.36
CA SER A 49 7.11 -0.36 13.51
C SER A 49 6.75 0.10 12.10
N GLY A 50 7.40 1.13 11.59
CA GLY A 50 7.13 1.67 10.26
C GLY A 50 8.39 2.18 9.57
N LYS A 51 8.51 1.89 8.26
CA LYS A 51 9.58 2.38 7.39
C LYS A 51 9.00 3.26 6.28
N SER A 52 9.53 4.49 6.14
CA SER A 52 9.21 5.32 4.98
C SER A 52 9.85 4.72 3.73
N VAL A 53 9.09 4.70 2.66
CA VAL A 53 9.51 4.21 1.33
C VAL A 53 9.70 5.36 0.34
N VAL A 54 9.94 6.56 0.81
CA VAL A 54 10.25 7.71 -0.05
C VAL A 54 11.60 7.45 -0.71
N THR A 55 11.60 7.42 -2.04
CA THR A 55 12.82 7.33 -2.84
C THR A 55 13.57 8.67 -2.82
N SER A 56 14.88 8.62 -3.10
CA SER A 56 15.70 9.84 -3.25
C SER A 56 15.30 10.70 -4.46
N PHE A 57 14.52 10.15 -5.39
CA PHE A 57 13.96 10.83 -6.55
C PHE A 57 12.51 11.18 -6.28
N ASP A 58 12.23 12.43 -5.95
CA ASP A 58 10.91 12.89 -5.54
C ASP A 58 10.13 13.56 -6.67
N PHE A 59 10.81 14.26 -7.57
CA PHE A 59 10.21 15.00 -8.68
C PHE A 59 8.99 15.84 -8.24
N ASP A 60 9.22 16.73 -7.29
CA ASP A 60 8.20 17.61 -6.67
C ASP A 60 6.99 16.84 -6.08
N GLY A 61 7.24 15.64 -5.59
CA GLY A 61 6.20 14.78 -5.00
C GLY A 61 5.40 13.94 -5.99
N ARG A 62 5.59 14.14 -7.30
CA ARG A 62 4.78 13.51 -8.36
C ARG A 62 4.99 12.00 -8.47
N VAL A 63 6.14 11.46 -8.03
CA VAL A 63 6.50 10.05 -8.17
C VAL A 63 6.78 9.33 -6.85
N LYS A 64 6.48 9.96 -5.71
CA LYS A 64 6.79 9.43 -4.36
C LYS A 64 6.39 7.98 -4.11
N SER A 65 5.27 7.56 -4.65
CA SER A 65 4.71 6.22 -4.45
C SER A 65 4.85 5.32 -5.69
N LEU A 66 5.38 5.84 -6.80
CA LEU A 66 5.59 5.09 -8.04
C LEU A 66 6.98 4.42 -8.04
N ASP A 67 7.23 3.60 -7.02
CA ASP A 67 8.50 2.93 -6.81
C ASP A 67 8.45 1.46 -7.23
N ARG A 68 9.47 1.01 -7.98
CA ARG A 68 9.55 -0.37 -8.48
C ARG A 68 9.50 -1.42 -7.38
N ALA A 69 10.14 -1.16 -6.24
CA ALA A 69 10.16 -2.12 -5.14
C ALA A 69 8.79 -2.21 -4.45
N ILE A 70 8.07 -1.11 -4.33
CA ILE A 70 6.69 -1.10 -3.81
C ILE A 70 5.80 -1.94 -4.72
N PHE A 71 5.80 -1.64 -6.03
CA PHE A 71 4.96 -2.36 -7.00
C PHE A 71 5.31 -3.85 -7.11
N ALA A 72 6.60 -4.21 -7.07
CA ALA A 72 7.02 -5.60 -7.06
C ALA A 72 6.47 -6.36 -5.85
N ARG A 73 6.51 -5.76 -4.65
CA ARG A 73 5.97 -6.35 -3.42
C ARG A 73 4.44 -6.46 -3.42
N ILE A 74 3.72 -5.51 -4.07
CA ILE A 74 2.25 -5.59 -4.24
C ILE A 74 1.89 -6.66 -5.25
N LEU A 75 2.64 -6.76 -6.37
CA LEU A 75 2.32 -7.62 -7.51
C LEU A 75 2.90 -9.04 -7.39
N ALA A 76 3.67 -9.34 -6.35
CA ALA A 76 4.27 -10.64 -6.18
C ALA A 76 3.23 -11.76 -6.01
N ASP A 77 3.33 -12.77 -6.83
CA ASP A 77 2.63 -14.05 -6.65
C ASP A 77 3.51 -14.94 -5.75
N ARG A 78 3.03 -15.20 -4.54
CA ARG A 78 3.76 -15.94 -3.50
C ARG A 78 4.00 -17.41 -3.87
N THR A 79 3.25 -17.94 -4.83
CA THR A 79 3.39 -19.33 -5.30
C THR A 79 4.44 -19.47 -6.40
N LYS A 80 4.86 -18.35 -7.01
CA LYS A 80 5.85 -18.33 -8.08
C LYS A 80 7.26 -18.11 -7.54
N LYS A 81 8.11 -19.14 -7.66
CA LYS A 81 9.51 -19.07 -7.23
C LYS A 81 10.27 -17.90 -7.89
N SER A 82 10.02 -17.62 -9.16
CA SER A 82 10.62 -16.47 -9.86
C SER A 82 10.28 -15.12 -9.25
N HIS A 83 9.05 -14.93 -8.73
CA HIS A 83 8.68 -13.69 -8.04
C HIS A 83 9.36 -13.55 -6.68
N VAL A 84 9.47 -14.67 -5.93
CA VAL A 84 10.17 -14.66 -4.63
C VAL A 84 11.64 -14.35 -4.83
N LEU A 85 12.33 -15.03 -5.76
CA LEU A 85 13.73 -14.76 -6.10
C LEU A 85 13.93 -13.34 -6.63
N GLY A 86 13.02 -12.84 -7.45
CA GLY A 86 13.08 -11.46 -7.96
C GLY A 86 12.96 -10.40 -6.85
N LEU A 87 12.17 -10.64 -5.81
CA LEU A 87 12.11 -9.76 -4.63
C LEU A 87 13.40 -9.81 -3.81
N GLU A 88 14.01 -10.98 -3.66
CA GLU A 88 15.30 -11.13 -2.99
C GLU A 88 16.42 -10.40 -3.74
N GLU A 89 16.43 -10.54 -5.05
CA GLU A 89 17.36 -9.82 -5.92
C GLU A 89 17.16 -8.30 -5.83
N LEU A 90 15.92 -7.84 -5.91
CA LEU A 90 15.58 -6.43 -5.78
C LEU A 90 16.02 -5.86 -4.42
N ALA A 91 15.92 -6.64 -3.35
CA ALA A 91 16.39 -6.25 -2.02
C ALA A 91 17.92 -6.14 -1.93
N ARG A 92 18.66 -6.90 -2.74
CA ARG A 92 20.14 -6.87 -2.79
C ARG A 92 20.67 -5.75 -3.69
N PHE A 93 19.98 -5.49 -4.82
CA PHE A 93 20.39 -4.52 -5.83
C PHE A 93 19.53 -3.25 -5.78
N THR A 94 19.71 -2.45 -4.74
CA THR A 94 19.11 -1.13 -4.74
C THR A 94 20.05 -0.14 -5.43
N PRO A 95 19.70 0.41 -6.61
CA PRO A 95 20.50 1.44 -7.26
C PRO A 95 20.44 2.71 -6.42
N GLY A 96 21.58 3.21 -5.96
CA GLY A 96 21.68 4.51 -5.29
C GLY A 96 22.68 4.59 -4.14
N VAL A 97 23.27 3.49 -3.72
CA VAL A 97 24.40 3.53 -2.77
C VAL A 97 25.70 3.59 -3.57
N LYS A 98 26.33 4.77 -3.60
CA LYS A 98 27.73 4.89 -4.03
C LYS A 98 28.56 3.89 -3.22
N SER A 99 29.32 3.06 -3.91
CA SER A 99 30.25 2.08 -3.31
C SER A 99 31.20 2.76 -2.32
N GLY A 100 30.93 2.61 -1.06
CA GLY A 100 31.77 3.12 0.03
C GLY A 100 31.28 2.54 1.34
N ARG A 101 31.86 1.38 1.72
CA ARG A 101 31.92 0.78 3.07
C ARG A 101 30.72 1.13 3.98
N ASN A 102 29.75 0.31 3.94
CA ASN A 102 28.62 -0.01 4.80
C ASN A 102 27.36 -0.14 3.93
N LEU A 103 27.04 -1.38 3.60
CA LEU A 103 25.77 -1.77 2.99
C LEU A 103 24.64 -1.62 4.04
N GLU A 104 24.30 -0.39 4.37
CA GLU A 104 23.00 -0.15 4.99
C GLU A 104 21.96 -0.34 3.89
N SER A 105 21.13 -1.36 4.05
CA SER A 105 20.00 -1.63 3.16
C SER A 105 19.17 -0.35 3.01
N THR A 106 18.94 0.08 1.78
CA THR A 106 18.08 1.25 1.51
C THR A 106 16.80 1.13 2.30
N PRO A 107 16.39 2.16 3.06
CA PRO A 107 15.17 2.13 3.83
C PRO A 107 13.98 1.79 2.93
N GLY A 108 13.22 0.75 3.28
CA GLY A 108 12.02 0.34 2.55
C GLY A 108 12.16 -0.84 1.61
N VAL A 109 13.37 -1.28 1.24
CA VAL A 109 13.54 -2.49 0.42
C VAL A 109 13.46 -3.73 1.31
N SER A 110 12.55 -4.63 0.98
CA SER A 110 12.34 -5.91 1.65
C SER A 110 11.98 -6.96 0.61
N SER A 111 12.47 -8.19 0.80
CA SER A 111 12.13 -9.33 -0.05
C SER A 111 10.74 -9.91 0.22
N VAL A 112 10.02 -9.38 1.21
CA VAL A 112 8.71 -9.92 1.61
C VAL A 112 7.58 -9.20 0.88
N PRO A 113 6.65 -9.92 0.22
CA PRO A 113 5.43 -9.33 -0.35
C PRO A 113 4.59 -8.61 0.70
N PHE A 114 3.82 -7.62 0.29
CA PHE A 114 2.78 -7.05 1.16
C PHE A 114 1.60 -8.01 1.31
N ASP A 115 1.03 -8.05 2.51
CA ASP A 115 -0.18 -8.81 2.84
C ASP A 115 -1.42 -7.93 2.69
N LEU A 116 -1.24 -6.64 2.94
CA LEU A 116 -2.28 -5.62 2.93
C LEU A 116 -1.75 -4.32 2.34
N VAL A 117 -2.54 -3.71 1.48
CA VAL A 117 -2.32 -2.37 0.92
C VAL A 117 -3.46 -1.47 1.36
N ILE A 118 -3.14 -0.32 1.95
CA ILE A 118 -4.11 0.69 2.37
C ILE A 118 -3.77 1.99 1.67
N VAL A 119 -4.69 2.49 0.84
CA VAL A 119 -4.48 3.72 0.10
C VAL A 119 -5.71 4.62 0.25
N GLY A 120 -5.52 5.76 0.91
CA GLY A 120 -6.55 6.80 1.01
C GLY A 120 -6.24 7.95 0.07
N LEU A 121 -7.02 8.10 -0.99
CA LEU A 121 -6.87 9.20 -1.94
C LEU A 121 -7.37 10.52 -1.34
N TYR A 122 -6.72 11.62 -1.70
CA TYR A 122 -7.32 12.94 -1.45
C TYR A 122 -8.46 13.22 -2.43
N ALA A 123 -9.41 14.09 -2.02
CA ALA A 123 -10.51 14.46 -2.90
C ALA A 123 -9.99 15.23 -4.13
N PRO A 124 -10.54 14.99 -5.34
CA PRO A 124 -10.19 15.80 -6.49
C PRO A 124 -10.70 17.22 -6.28
N ASP A 125 -9.88 18.19 -6.65
CA ASP A 125 -10.23 19.62 -6.55
C ASP A 125 -10.30 20.22 -7.95
N LYS A 126 -11.51 20.60 -8.39
CA LYS A 126 -11.73 21.22 -9.71
C LYS A 126 -10.93 22.52 -9.88
N LYS A 127 -10.71 23.28 -8.79
CA LYS A 127 -9.98 24.54 -8.84
C LYS A 127 -8.48 24.36 -9.07
N ASN A 128 -7.94 23.19 -8.68
CA ASN A 128 -6.52 22.85 -8.82
C ASN A 128 -6.33 21.64 -9.77
N PHE A 129 -7.24 21.45 -10.70
CA PHE A 129 -7.14 20.38 -11.69
C PHE A 129 -6.29 20.86 -12.88
N PRO A 130 -5.38 20.04 -13.47
CA PRO A 130 -5.18 18.60 -13.23
C PRO A 130 -4.21 18.27 -12.10
N GLU A 131 -3.61 19.22 -11.41
CA GLU A 131 -2.62 18.96 -10.35
C GLU A 131 -3.20 18.16 -9.17
N SER A 132 -4.51 18.23 -8.94
CA SER A 132 -5.23 17.47 -7.91
C SER A 132 -5.51 16.00 -8.30
N MET A 133 -5.02 15.51 -9.44
CA MET A 133 -5.12 14.08 -9.79
C MET A 133 -4.15 13.24 -8.95
N ASP A 134 -4.65 12.21 -8.27
CA ASP A 134 -3.81 11.28 -7.53
C ASP A 134 -3.35 10.11 -8.42
N ILE A 135 -2.24 10.28 -9.11
CA ILE A 135 -1.69 9.26 -10.00
C ILE A 135 -1.16 8.07 -9.19
N GLY A 136 -0.36 8.34 -8.16
CA GLY A 136 0.32 7.31 -7.38
C GLY A 136 -0.64 6.42 -6.60
N GLY A 137 -1.59 7.03 -5.89
CA GLY A 137 -2.59 6.30 -5.11
C GLY A 137 -3.48 5.44 -6.00
N GLN A 138 -3.98 5.97 -7.12
CA GLN A 138 -4.77 5.19 -8.07
C GLN A 138 -3.98 4.01 -8.65
N ALA A 139 -2.70 4.21 -8.99
CA ALA A 139 -1.83 3.14 -9.49
C ALA A 139 -1.61 2.03 -8.46
N LEU A 140 -1.40 2.38 -7.19
CA LEU A 140 -1.26 1.43 -6.08
C LEU A 140 -2.54 0.59 -5.88
N ILE A 141 -3.71 1.24 -5.88
CA ILE A 141 -5.01 0.55 -5.81
C ILE A 141 -5.15 -0.43 -6.98
N ARG A 142 -4.87 -0.01 -8.21
CA ARG A 142 -4.97 -0.88 -9.39
C ARG A 142 -4.00 -2.05 -9.35
N ALA A 143 -2.79 -1.88 -8.82
CA ALA A 143 -1.84 -2.96 -8.61
C ALA A 143 -2.37 -4.00 -7.61
N ALA A 144 -2.94 -3.56 -6.49
CA ALA A 144 -3.54 -4.43 -5.50
C ALA A 144 -4.79 -5.16 -6.05
N ILE A 145 -5.66 -4.48 -6.81
CA ILE A 145 -6.78 -5.11 -7.52
C ILE A 145 -6.28 -6.25 -8.41
N LYS A 146 -5.24 -6.00 -9.24
CA LYS A 146 -4.68 -7.01 -10.13
C LYS A 146 -4.20 -8.25 -9.38
N ASN A 147 -3.66 -8.07 -8.18
CA ASN A 147 -3.07 -9.15 -7.39
C ASN A 147 -3.90 -9.54 -6.15
N TYR A 148 -5.23 -9.34 -6.17
CA TYR A 148 -6.12 -9.64 -5.03
C TYR A 148 -5.99 -11.05 -4.46
N LYS A 149 -5.52 -11.99 -5.25
CA LYS A 149 -5.26 -13.38 -4.80
C LYS A 149 -4.16 -13.44 -3.75
N ASN A 150 -3.22 -12.50 -3.77
CA ASN A 150 -2.01 -12.49 -2.93
C ASN A 150 -1.93 -11.31 -1.95
N VAL A 151 -2.80 -10.29 -2.07
CA VAL A 151 -2.78 -9.10 -1.24
C VAL A 151 -4.20 -8.61 -0.97
N ALA A 152 -4.47 -8.20 0.28
CA ALA A 152 -5.71 -7.50 0.64
C ALA A 152 -5.59 -6.00 0.32
N LEU A 153 -6.72 -5.33 0.14
CA LEU A 153 -6.80 -3.92 -0.19
C LEU A 153 -7.87 -3.22 0.66
N ALA A 154 -7.54 -2.03 1.18
CA ALA A 154 -8.51 -1.07 1.70
C ALA A 154 -8.22 0.31 1.06
N PHE A 155 -9.26 1.06 0.68
CA PHE A 155 -9.13 2.22 -0.19
C PHE A 155 -9.96 3.44 0.24
N ASP A 156 -10.82 3.27 1.25
CA ASP A 156 -11.61 4.32 1.90
C ASP A 156 -11.98 3.90 3.33
N ALA A 157 -12.70 4.75 4.04
CA ALA A 157 -13.07 4.51 5.44
C ALA A 157 -13.98 3.27 5.60
N GLU A 158 -14.90 3.04 4.66
CA GLU A 158 -15.81 1.88 4.73
C GLU A 158 -15.06 0.57 4.50
N SER A 159 -14.20 0.51 3.50
CA SER A 159 -13.37 -0.67 3.24
C SER A 159 -12.38 -0.99 4.38
N ILE A 160 -11.92 0.04 5.12
CA ILE A 160 -11.13 -0.16 6.34
C ILE A 160 -11.99 -0.76 7.46
N LYS A 161 -13.23 -0.28 7.65
CA LYS A 161 -14.15 -0.83 8.64
C LYS A 161 -14.48 -2.29 8.34
N GLU A 162 -14.84 -2.62 7.09
CA GLU A 162 -15.05 -4.00 6.65
C GLU A 162 -13.82 -4.89 6.88
N LEU A 163 -12.62 -4.35 6.63
CA LEU A 163 -11.36 -5.05 6.91
C LEU A 163 -11.19 -5.34 8.40
N VAL A 164 -11.47 -4.38 9.28
CA VAL A 164 -11.38 -4.53 10.74
C VAL A 164 -12.31 -5.64 11.23
N GLU A 165 -13.57 -5.61 10.80
CA GLU A 165 -14.56 -6.63 11.15
C GLU A 165 -14.11 -8.02 10.66
N HIS A 166 -13.61 -8.09 9.41
CA HIS A 166 -13.12 -9.34 8.84
C HIS A 166 -11.89 -9.90 9.57
N LEU A 167 -10.91 -9.05 9.91
CA LEU A 167 -9.71 -9.47 10.64
C LEU A 167 -10.04 -9.97 12.06
N ASN A 168 -10.97 -9.32 12.75
CA ASN A 168 -11.46 -9.76 14.06
C ASN A 168 -12.10 -11.15 13.98
N ALA A 169 -12.97 -11.37 13.00
CA ALA A 169 -13.65 -12.65 12.81
C ALA A 169 -12.70 -13.78 12.37
N ASN A 170 -11.55 -13.48 11.75
CA ASN A 170 -10.65 -14.44 11.14
C ASN A 170 -9.23 -14.42 11.75
N GLN A 171 -9.08 -14.03 13.01
CA GLN A 171 -7.82 -14.08 13.76
C GLN A 171 -6.65 -13.36 13.05
N GLY A 172 -6.94 -12.19 12.45
CA GLY A 172 -5.98 -11.38 11.72
C GLY A 172 -5.60 -11.93 10.34
N ARG A 173 -6.45 -12.78 9.74
CA ARG A 173 -6.29 -13.32 8.39
C ARG A 173 -7.29 -12.70 7.43
N THR A 174 -6.94 -12.63 6.15
CA THR A 174 -7.87 -12.28 5.07
C THR A 174 -8.18 -13.50 4.21
N LEU A 175 -9.46 -13.75 3.98
CA LEU A 175 -9.94 -14.84 3.12
C LEU A 175 -9.99 -14.40 1.65
N LEU A 176 -9.86 -15.34 0.72
CA LEU A 176 -9.87 -15.06 -0.72
C LEU A 176 -11.15 -14.34 -1.18
N ASN A 177 -12.32 -14.78 -0.70
CA ASN A 177 -13.58 -14.14 -1.07
C ASN A 177 -13.66 -12.69 -0.57
N PHE A 178 -13.17 -12.42 0.63
CA PHE A 178 -13.08 -11.05 1.15
C PHE A 178 -12.18 -10.18 0.24
N ARG A 179 -10.97 -10.66 -0.08
CA ARG A 179 -10.04 -9.93 -0.97
C ARG A 179 -10.64 -9.68 -2.36
N LYS A 180 -11.39 -10.65 -2.90
CA LYS A 180 -12.11 -10.49 -4.17
C LYS A 180 -13.17 -9.38 -4.10
N ASN A 181 -13.95 -9.34 -3.02
CA ASN A 181 -14.99 -8.32 -2.80
C ASN A 181 -14.37 -6.93 -2.66
N GLN A 182 -13.28 -6.80 -1.87
CA GLN A 182 -12.54 -5.54 -1.75
C GLN A 182 -11.97 -5.08 -3.10
N ALA A 183 -11.41 -5.99 -3.90
CA ALA A 183 -10.90 -5.66 -5.23
C ALA A 183 -12.01 -5.19 -6.17
N GLN A 184 -13.20 -5.80 -6.10
CA GLN A 184 -14.37 -5.37 -6.87
C GLN A 184 -14.86 -3.99 -6.44
N GLY A 185 -14.95 -3.74 -5.13
CA GLY A 185 -15.31 -2.42 -4.57
C GLY A 185 -14.31 -1.34 -5.01
N ALA A 186 -13.03 -1.64 -4.91
CA ALA A 186 -11.95 -0.73 -5.32
C ALA A 186 -12.00 -0.43 -6.83
N ALA A 187 -12.34 -1.41 -7.68
CA ALA A 187 -12.48 -1.18 -9.12
C ALA A 187 -13.63 -0.21 -9.42
N LYS A 188 -14.76 -0.33 -8.72
CA LYS A 188 -15.90 0.60 -8.83
C LYS A 188 -15.51 1.99 -8.31
N PHE A 189 -14.77 2.06 -7.20
CA PHE A 189 -14.28 3.31 -6.62
C PHE A 189 -13.37 4.08 -7.62
N ILE A 190 -12.41 3.40 -8.25
CA ILE A 190 -11.55 4.00 -9.26
C ILE A 190 -12.34 4.45 -10.50
N ALA A 191 -13.31 3.66 -10.97
CA ALA A 191 -14.16 4.03 -12.09
C ALA A 191 -14.94 5.32 -11.81
N LYS A 192 -15.57 5.43 -10.63
CA LYS A 192 -16.28 6.63 -10.19
C LYS A 192 -15.34 7.84 -10.10
N ARG A 193 -14.13 7.63 -9.56
CA ARG A 193 -13.10 8.67 -9.45
C ARG A 193 -12.69 9.21 -10.82
N THR A 194 -12.38 8.32 -11.77
CA THR A 194 -12.00 8.70 -13.14
C THR A 194 -13.13 9.42 -13.87
N ALA A 195 -14.39 9.01 -13.68
CA ALA A 195 -15.54 9.70 -14.27
C ALA A 195 -15.67 11.13 -13.72
N MET A 196 -15.51 11.34 -12.41
CA MET A 196 -15.51 12.67 -11.79
C MET A 196 -14.38 13.54 -12.32
N GLU A 197 -13.16 13.00 -12.45
CA GLU A 197 -12.01 13.71 -13.00
C GLU A 197 -12.24 14.12 -14.47
N ALA A 198 -12.92 13.27 -15.26
CA ALA A 198 -13.29 13.58 -16.65
C ALA A 198 -14.25 14.78 -16.76
N GLU A 199 -15.16 14.96 -15.79
CA GLU A 199 -16.08 16.11 -15.74
C GLU A 199 -15.35 17.44 -15.47
N PHE A 200 -14.11 17.41 -14.95
CA PHE A 200 -13.34 18.62 -14.69
C PHE A 200 -12.70 19.24 -15.93
N PHE A 201 -12.68 18.54 -17.06
CA PHE A 201 -12.25 19.08 -18.35
C PHE A 201 -13.34 19.88 -19.09
N SER A 202 -14.58 19.87 -18.56
CA SER A 202 -15.72 20.59 -19.13
C SER A 202 -15.92 22.04 -18.50
#